data_279c90e6b44876825a4cf39f839b1e56
#
_entry.id   279c90e6b44876825a4cf39f839b1e56
#
_cell.length_a   1.000
_cell.length_b   1.000
_cell.length_c   1.000
_cell.angle_alpha   90.00
_cell.angle_beta   90.00
_cell.angle_gamma   90.00
#
_symmetry.space_group_name_H-M   'P 1'
#
loop_
_entity.id
_entity.type
_entity.pdbx_description
1 polymer ?
#
loop_
_entity_poly.entity_id
_entity_poly.type
_entity_poly.pdbx_seq_one_letter_code
_entity_poly.pdbx_strand_id
1 'polypeptide(L)'
;MRRLPCRKPSVQSIPAVKGFREGALVAEFIGAQPEAAVRQFLAAVLPSEADRLARAGETKAAAGNAAGAALAFQEALTREARHPRALLGLARLRAAAGDAAEALALLERVPPGAPVAREAERLAAELRTRAEGSADEPALRARLAAKPGDLDARLRLGRALAARGAYADAFAELLEVVRRDRSFADDGARKAMLDVFELLGADDPPTERYRSDLARVLFR
;
A
#
# COMPACT_ATOMS: atom_id res chain seq x y z
N MET A 1 -1.28 16.86 15.67
CA MET A 1 -2.15 17.02 14.47
C MET A 1 -2.09 18.47 13.98
N ARG A 2 -1.25 18.78 12.99
CA ARG A 2 -1.26 20.10 12.35
C ARG A 2 -2.31 20.07 11.24
N ARG A 3 -3.41 20.80 11.43
CA ARG A 3 -4.37 21.08 10.36
C ARG A 3 -3.67 21.90 9.29
N LEU A 4 -3.52 21.32 8.09
CA LEU A 4 -3.10 22.07 6.91
C LEU A 4 -4.09 23.23 6.71
N PRO A 5 -3.63 24.47 6.47
CA PRO A 5 -4.53 25.58 6.23
C PRO A 5 -5.29 25.32 4.94
N CYS A 6 -6.61 25.20 5.05
CA CYS A 6 -7.51 25.24 3.89
C CYS A 6 -7.28 26.57 3.16
N ARG A 7 -6.54 26.57 2.05
CA ARG A 7 -6.48 27.71 1.15
C ARG A 7 -7.90 27.94 0.63
N LYS A 8 -8.53 29.03 1.06
CA LYS A 8 -9.82 29.45 0.52
C LYS A 8 -9.63 29.70 -0.99
N PRO A 9 -10.41 29.04 -1.85
CA PRO A 9 -10.32 29.27 -3.27
C PRO A 9 -10.67 30.72 -3.59
N SER A 10 -9.75 31.47 -4.19
CA SER A 10 -10.01 32.87 -4.61
C SER A 10 -10.93 32.85 -5.83
N VAL A 11 -12.00 33.65 -5.78
CA VAL A 11 -12.92 33.86 -6.90
C VAL A 11 -12.49 35.15 -7.60
N GLN A 12 -12.01 35.08 -8.84
CA GLN A 12 -11.49 36.22 -9.59
C GLN A 12 -12.55 36.87 -10.50
N SER A 13 -13.63 36.17 -10.84
CA SER A 13 -14.76 36.68 -11.62
C SER A 13 -16.02 35.83 -11.42
N ILE A 14 -17.19 36.36 -11.85
CA ILE A 14 -18.49 35.70 -11.72
C ILE A 14 -19.07 35.46 -13.14
N PRO A 15 -19.70 34.29 -13.40
CA PRO A 15 -19.77 33.11 -12.56
C PRO A 15 -18.47 32.32 -12.49
N ALA A 16 -18.11 31.83 -11.29
CA ALA A 16 -17.00 30.89 -11.10
C ALA A 16 -17.55 29.60 -10.48
N VAL A 17 -17.36 28.50 -11.19
CA VAL A 17 -17.84 27.18 -10.76
C VAL A 17 -16.63 26.29 -10.45
N LYS A 18 -16.62 25.70 -9.26
CA LYS A 18 -15.56 24.80 -8.81
C LYS A 18 -16.17 23.48 -8.40
N GLY A 19 -15.67 22.41 -8.99
CA GLY A 19 -16.07 21.04 -8.70
C GLY A 19 -15.09 20.40 -7.74
N PHE A 20 -15.60 19.89 -6.63
CA PHE A 20 -14.80 19.17 -5.64
C PHE A 20 -15.24 17.71 -5.58
N ARG A 21 -14.26 16.79 -5.50
CA ARG A 21 -14.48 15.38 -5.23
C ARG A 21 -13.54 14.92 -4.14
N GLU A 22 -14.09 14.33 -3.07
CA GLU A 22 -13.33 13.87 -1.89
C GLU A 22 -12.44 14.97 -1.26
N GLY A 23 -12.92 16.21 -1.28
CA GLY A 23 -12.21 17.37 -0.73
C GLY A 23 -11.14 17.98 -1.65
N ALA A 24 -10.87 17.40 -2.81
CA ALA A 24 -9.95 17.91 -3.81
C ALA A 24 -10.70 18.67 -4.92
N LEU A 25 -10.11 19.79 -5.40
CA LEU A 25 -10.59 20.49 -6.58
C LEU A 25 -10.27 19.64 -7.81
N VAL A 26 -11.29 19.15 -8.52
CA VAL A 26 -11.12 18.27 -9.69
C VAL A 26 -11.40 18.96 -11.02
N ALA A 27 -12.21 20.02 -11.00
CA ALA A 27 -12.52 20.82 -12.18
C ALA A 27 -12.94 22.23 -11.80
N GLU A 28 -12.67 23.21 -12.65
CA GLU A 28 -13.18 24.56 -12.47
C GLU A 28 -13.39 25.23 -13.84
N PHE A 29 -14.32 26.16 -13.89
CA PHE A 29 -14.44 27.09 -15.00
C PHE A 29 -14.92 28.47 -14.56
N ILE A 30 -14.64 29.47 -15.37
CA ILE A 30 -15.01 30.86 -15.14
C ILE A 30 -15.85 31.35 -16.35
N GLY A 31 -16.87 32.14 -16.08
CA GLY A 31 -17.79 32.65 -17.10
C GLY A 31 -18.87 31.66 -17.50
N ALA A 32 -19.80 32.14 -18.34
CA ALA A 32 -20.84 31.30 -18.93
C ALA A 32 -20.18 30.30 -19.91
N GLN A 33 -20.57 29.03 -19.80
CA GLN A 33 -20.05 27.96 -20.64
C GLN A 33 -21.16 27.34 -21.49
N PRO A 34 -20.85 26.87 -22.71
CA PRO A 34 -21.77 26.07 -23.49
C PRO A 34 -22.17 24.79 -22.77
N GLU A 35 -23.37 24.27 -23.05
CA GLU A 35 -23.90 23.06 -22.42
C GLU A 35 -22.94 21.86 -22.48
N ALA A 36 -22.25 21.69 -23.62
CA ALA A 36 -21.26 20.61 -23.81
C ALA A 36 -20.12 20.71 -22.78
N ALA A 37 -19.60 21.93 -22.53
CA ALA A 37 -18.52 22.13 -21.54
C ALA A 37 -19.03 21.90 -20.10
N VAL A 38 -20.27 22.30 -19.80
CA VAL A 38 -20.89 22.02 -18.51
C VAL A 38 -21.09 20.51 -18.30
N ARG A 39 -21.50 19.76 -19.33
CA ARG A 39 -21.63 18.30 -19.27
C ARG A 39 -20.27 17.63 -19.04
N GLN A 40 -19.19 18.08 -19.69
CA GLN A 40 -17.82 17.58 -19.45
C GLN A 40 -17.37 17.87 -18.01
N PHE A 41 -17.63 19.08 -17.52
CA PHE A 41 -17.35 19.45 -16.15
C PHE A 41 -18.08 18.53 -15.16
N LEU A 42 -19.39 18.30 -15.35
CA LEU A 42 -20.16 17.40 -14.51
C LEU A 42 -19.62 15.97 -14.56
N ALA A 43 -19.23 15.48 -15.73
CA ALA A 43 -18.62 14.16 -15.87
C ALA A 43 -17.31 14.02 -15.07
N ALA A 44 -16.53 15.10 -14.95
CA ALA A 44 -15.29 15.11 -14.15
C ALA A 44 -15.59 15.16 -12.64
N VAL A 45 -16.70 15.81 -12.21
CA VAL A 45 -17.04 15.98 -10.80
C VAL A 45 -17.85 14.81 -10.25
N LEU A 46 -18.79 14.29 -11.04
CA LEU A 46 -19.67 13.20 -10.61
C LEU A 46 -18.91 11.87 -10.51
N PRO A 47 -19.30 10.98 -9.58
CA PRO A 47 -18.75 9.64 -9.52
C PRO A 47 -18.95 8.89 -10.84
N SER A 48 -17.88 8.30 -11.35
CA SER A 48 -17.94 7.44 -12.52
C SER A 48 -18.79 6.18 -12.26
N GLU A 49 -19.12 5.43 -13.30
CA GLU A 49 -19.77 4.13 -13.13
C GLU A 49 -18.86 3.17 -12.32
N ALA A 50 -17.56 3.20 -12.57
CA ALA A 50 -16.58 2.43 -11.79
C ALA A 50 -16.56 2.82 -10.30
N ASP A 51 -16.62 4.12 -9.98
CA ASP A 51 -16.73 4.60 -8.59
C ASP A 51 -17.98 4.04 -7.90
N ARG A 52 -19.13 4.07 -8.60
CA ARG A 52 -20.41 3.55 -8.05
C ARG A 52 -20.35 2.06 -7.81
N LEU A 53 -19.80 1.30 -8.75
CA LEU A 53 -19.60 -0.16 -8.63
C LEU A 53 -18.63 -0.49 -7.49
N ALA A 54 -17.52 0.23 -7.37
CA ALA A 54 -16.57 0.04 -6.28
C ALA A 54 -17.20 0.29 -4.91
N ARG A 55 -17.97 1.36 -4.74
CA ARG A 55 -18.74 1.64 -3.51
C ARG A 55 -19.79 0.56 -3.21
N ALA A 56 -20.47 0.05 -4.24
CA ALA A 56 -21.39 -1.08 -4.07
C ALA A 56 -20.65 -2.33 -3.58
N GLY A 57 -19.44 -2.58 -4.10
CA GLY A 57 -18.56 -3.65 -3.65
C GLY A 57 -18.17 -3.49 -2.18
N GLU A 58 -17.75 -2.29 -1.76
CA GLU A 58 -17.43 -1.97 -0.36
C GLU A 58 -18.62 -2.22 0.58
N THR A 59 -19.81 -1.78 0.17
CA THR A 59 -21.04 -2.00 0.95
C THR A 59 -21.36 -3.49 1.10
N LYS A 60 -21.26 -4.26 0.01
CA LYS A 60 -21.49 -5.71 0.04
C LYS A 60 -20.44 -6.44 0.90
N ALA A 61 -19.17 -6.02 0.81
CA ALA A 61 -18.10 -6.57 1.64
C ALA A 61 -18.36 -6.32 3.13
N ALA A 62 -18.76 -5.09 3.50
CA ALA A 62 -19.13 -4.74 4.87
C ALA A 62 -20.34 -5.53 5.40
N ALA A 63 -21.26 -5.93 4.51
CA ALA A 63 -22.39 -6.79 4.82
C ALA A 63 -22.04 -8.29 4.84
N GLY A 64 -20.76 -8.69 4.71
CA GLY A 64 -20.32 -10.08 4.69
C GLY A 64 -20.58 -10.80 3.37
N ASN A 65 -21.11 -10.14 2.35
CA ASN A 65 -21.34 -10.73 1.03
C ASN A 65 -20.08 -10.63 0.15
N ALA A 66 -19.09 -11.48 0.45
CA ALA A 66 -17.82 -11.51 -0.27
C ALA A 66 -17.96 -11.79 -1.76
N ALA A 67 -18.83 -12.74 -2.15
CA ALA A 67 -19.07 -13.07 -3.56
C ALA A 67 -19.66 -11.90 -4.34
N GLY A 68 -20.70 -11.26 -3.79
CA GLY A 68 -21.32 -10.10 -4.41
C GLY A 68 -20.39 -8.89 -4.46
N ALA A 69 -19.52 -8.73 -3.46
CA ALA A 69 -18.48 -7.69 -3.45
C ALA A 69 -17.44 -7.93 -4.54
N ALA A 70 -16.95 -9.17 -4.69
CA ALA A 70 -15.98 -9.52 -5.72
C ALA A 70 -16.50 -9.22 -7.12
N LEU A 71 -17.76 -9.60 -7.42
CA LEU A 71 -18.40 -9.27 -8.70
C LEU A 71 -18.45 -7.75 -8.96
N ALA A 72 -18.88 -6.97 -7.97
CA ALA A 72 -18.96 -5.52 -8.12
C ALA A 72 -17.58 -4.87 -8.35
N PHE A 73 -16.53 -5.33 -7.64
CA PHE A 73 -15.17 -4.85 -7.88
C PHE A 73 -14.64 -5.26 -9.26
N GLN A 74 -14.92 -6.49 -9.72
CA GLN A 74 -14.54 -6.95 -11.05
C GLN A 74 -15.23 -6.13 -12.14
N GLU A 75 -16.53 -5.85 -12.01
CA GLU A 75 -17.25 -4.97 -12.93
C GLU A 75 -16.65 -3.55 -12.93
N ALA A 76 -16.32 -2.99 -11.77
CA ALA A 76 -15.61 -1.70 -11.69
C ALA A 76 -14.28 -1.74 -12.46
N LEU A 77 -13.51 -2.82 -12.33
CA LEU A 77 -12.23 -3.00 -13.04
C LEU A 77 -12.40 -3.24 -14.54
N THR A 78 -13.55 -3.75 -14.98
CA THR A 78 -13.89 -3.84 -16.42
C THR A 78 -14.12 -2.44 -17.02
N ARG A 79 -14.70 -1.50 -16.25
CA ARG A 79 -14.90 -0.11 -16.66
C ARG A 79 -13.62 0.71 -16.58
N GLU A 80 -12.85 0.51 -15.51
CA GLU A 80 -11.60 1.21 -15.23
C GLU A 80 -10.58 0.23 -14.63
N ALA A 81 -9.72 -0.32 -15.49
CA ALA A 81 -8.80 -1.41 -15.16
C ALA A 81 -7.84 -1.09 -13.98
N ARG A 82 -7.60 0.17 -13.68
CA ARG A 82 -6.73 0.64 -12.59
C ARG A 82 -7.50 1.43 -11.53
N HIS A 83 -8.80 1.16 -11.35
CA HIS A 83 -9.61 1.82 -10.34
C HIS A 83 -9.10 1.49 -8.92
N PRO A 84 -8.58 2.47 -8.15
CA PRO A 84 -7.80 2.18 -6.95
C PRO A 84 -8.58 1.45 -5.86
N ARG A 85 -9.82 1.91 -5.57
CA ARG A 85 -10.68 1.29 -4.55
C ARG A 85 -11.11 -0.13 -4.92
N ALA A 86 -11.39 -0.37 -6.21
CA ALA A 86 -11.79 -1.69 -6.67
C ALA A 86 -10.61 -2.68 -6.58
N LEU A 87 -9.39 -2.26 -6.94
CA LEU A 87 -8.18 -3.05 -6.78
C LEU A 87 -7.94 -3.42 -5.31
N LEU A 88 -7.97 -2.43 -4.41
CA LEU A 88 -7.78 -2.66 -2.98
C LEU A 88 -8.88 -3.55 -2.39
N GLY A 89 -10.14 -3.29 -2.75
CA GLY A 89 -11.28 -4.09 -2.26
C GLY A 89 -11.19 -5.55 -2.68
N LEU A 90 -10.89 -5.82 -3.96
CA LEU A 90 -10.71 -7.18 -4.45
C LEU A 90 -9.48 -7.85 -3.83
N ALA A 91 -8.37 -7.12 -3.67
CA ALA A 91 -7.17 -7.64 -3.01
C ALA A 91 -7.44 -8.07 -1.56
N ARG A 92 -8.23 -7.32 -0.80
CA ARG A 92 -8.65 -7.69 0.55
C ARG A 92 -9.46 -8.99 0.57
N LEU A 93 -10.38 -9.16 -0.38
CA LEU A 93 -11.16 -10.38 -0.49
C LEU A 93 -10.28 -11.59 -0.83
N ARG A 94 -9.30 -11.43 -1.74
CA ARG A 94 -8.34 -12.48 -2.08
C ARG A 94 -7.43 -12.84 -0.90
N ALA A 95 -6.95 -11.83 -0.19
CA ALA A 95 -6.15 -12.03 1.03
C ALA A 95 -6.93 -12.79 2.11
N ALA A 96 -8.21 -12.45 2.33
CA ALA A 96 -9.07 -13.12 3.27
C ALA A 96 -9.39 -14.58 2.86
N ALA A 97 -9.41 -14.86 1.56
CA ALA A 97 -9.56 -16.21 1.01
C ALA A 97 -8.26 -17.04 1.06
N GLY A 98 -7.13 -16.45 1.50
CA GLY A 98 -5.83 -17.12 1.55
C GLY A 98 -5.03 -17.04 0.25
N ASP A 99 -5.54 -16.35 -0.78
CA ASP A 99 -4.85 -16.16 -2.06
C ASP A 99 -3.97 -14.90 -2.01
N ALA A 100 -2.86 -15.00 -1.28
CA ALA A 100 -1.92 -13.91 -1.11
C ALA A 100 -1.25 -13.48 -2.42
N ALA A 101 -1.03 -14.43 -3.35
CA ALA A 101 -0.36 -14.12 -4.62
C ALA A 101 -1.23 -13.24 -5.51
N GLU A 102 -2.51 -13.58 -5.67
CA GLU A 102 -3.46 -12.75 -6.44
C GLU A 102 -3.69 -11.40 -5.76
N ALA A 103 -3.78 -11.39 -4.42
CA ALA A 103 -3.91 -10.14 -3.66
C ALA A 103 -2.73 -9.19 -3.92
N LEU A 104 -1.48 -9.68 -3.86
CA LEU A 104 -0.28 -8.88 -4.14
C LEU A 104 -0.27 -8.35 -5.58
N ALA A 105 -0.62 -9.17 -6.57
CA ALA A 105 -0.71 -8.75 -7.97
C ALA A 105 -1.75 -7.63 -8.20
N LEU A 106 -2.86 -7.66 -7.47
CA LEU A 106 -3.86 -6.58 -7.50
C LEU A 106 -3.33 -5.30 -6.85
N LEU A 107 -2.65 -5.39 -5.72
CA LEU A 107 -2.10 -4.25 -4.98
C LEU A 107 -1.01 -3.51 -5.77
N GLU A 108 -0.18 -4.22 -6.53
CA GLU A 108 0.85 -3.64 -7.41
C GLU A 108 0.25 -2.76 -8.53
N ARG A 109 -0.99 -3.02 -8.92
CA ARG A 109 -1.69 -2.22 -9.94
C ARG A 109 -2.28 -0.93 -9.40
N VAL A 110 -2.35 -0.74 -8.08
CA VAL A 110 -2.86 0.50 -7.47
C VAL A 110 -1.95 1.66 -7.85
N PRO A 111 -2.48 2.75 -8.43
CA PRO A 111 -1.66 3.88 -8.84
C PRO A 111 -0.97 4.54 -7.65
N PRO A 112 0.34 4.85 -7.74
CA PRO A 112 1.01 5.65 -6.72
C PRO A 112 0.35 7.04 -6.64
N GLY A 113 0.12 7.52 -5.42
CA GLY A 113 -0.58 8.79 -5.18
C GLY A 113 -2.11 8.70 -5.13
N ALA A 114 -2.71 7.53 -5.41
CA ALA A 114 -4.14 7.33 -5.15
C ALA A 114 -4.45 7.48 -3.64
N PRO A 115 -5.66 7.94 -3.26
CA PRO A 115 -6.04 8.08 -1.84
C PRO A 115 -5.85 6.81 -1.01
N VAL A 116 -5.98 5.63 -1.64
CA VAL A 116 -5.83 4.31 -1.01
C VAL A 116 -4.43 3.71 -1.15
N ALA A 117 -3.47 4.40 -1.76
CA ALA A 117 -2.14 3.85 -2.06
C ALA A 117 -1.41 3.38 -0.78
N ARG A 118 -1.39 4.20 0.29
CA ARG A 118 -0.77 3.82 1.57
C ARG A 118 -1.39 2.56 2.18
N GLU A 119 -2.71 2.43 2.05
CA GLU A 119 -3.40 1.25 2.56
C GLU A 119 -3.08 0.00 1.75
N ALA A 120 -2.96 0.15 0.43
CA ALA A 120 -2.52 -0.92 -0.46
C ALA A 120 -1.07 -1.36 -0.16
N GLU A 121 -0.16 -0.42 0.04
CA GLU A 121 1.23 -0.68 0.44
C GLU A 121 1.31 -1.43 1.77
N ARG A 122 0.55 -0.97 2.77
CA ARG A 122 0.50 -1.64 4.08
C ARG A 122 -0.01 -3.08 3.98
N LEU A 123 -1.11 -3.32 3.25
CA LEU A 123 -1.64 -4.66 3.05
C LEU A 123 -0.64 -5.56 2.30
N ALA A 124 0.03 -5.02 1.28
CA ALA A 124 1.05 -5.75 0.56
C ALA A 124 2.24 -6.13 1.46
N ALA A 125 2.70 -5.22 2.32
CA ALA A 125 3.74 -5.48 3.31
C ALA A 125 3.32 -6.58 4.30
N GLU A 126 2.08 -6.51 4.81
CA GLU A 126 1.52 -7.54 5.70
C GLU A 126 1.50 -8.92 5.04
N LEU A 127 1.03 -9.01 3.80
CA LEU A 127 0.94 -10.27 3.06
C LEU A 127 2.32 -10.87 2.78
N ARG A 128 3.30 -10.05 2.36
CA ARG A 128 4.69 -10.50 2.15
C ARG A 128 5.32 -11.00 3.45
N THR A 129 5.16 -10.24 4.54
CA THR A 129 5.70 -10.61 5.84
C THR A 129 5.07 -11.91 6.35
N ARG A 130 3.76 -12.08 6.22
CA ARG A 130 3.04 -13.29 6.65
C ARG A 130 3.44 -14.53 5.85
N ALA A 131 3.63 -14.41 4.54
CA ALA A 131 4.02 -15.54 3.68
C ALA A 131 5.37 -16.15 4.09
N GLU A 132 6.24 -15.38 4.71
CA GLU A 132 7.58 -15.80 5.13
C GLU A 132 7.65 -16.30 6.57
N GLY A 133 6.57 -16.18 7.34
CA GLY A 133 6.48 -16.58 8.75
C GLY A 133 6.49 -18.10 8.99
N SER A 134 6.44 -18.93 7.95
CA SER A 134 6.44 -20.39 8.06
C SER A 134 7.84 -21.01 8.20
N ALA A 135 8.90 -20.21 8.25
CA ALA A 135 10.26 -20.71 8.35
C ALA A 135 10.56 -21.26 9.76
N ASP A 136 11.21 -22.41 9.81
CA ASP A 136 11.66 -23.04 11.06
C ASP A 136 12.82 -22.23 11.69
N GLU A 137 12.46 -21.33 12.61
CA GLU A 137 13.41 -20.45 13.30
C GLU A 137 14.53 -21.21 14.04
N PRO A 138 14.28 -22.30 14.79
CA PRO A 138 15.31 -23.10 15.42
C PRO A 138 16.32 -23.65 14.40
N ALA A 139 15.88 -24.18 13.27
CA ALA A 139 16.76 -24.68 12.22
C ALA A 139 17.60 -23.55 11.59
N LEU A 140 17.02 -22.38 11.37
CA LEU A 140 17.75 -21.21 10.85
C LEU A 140 18.82 -20.73 11.83
N ARG A 141 18.52 -20.69 13.12
CA ARG A 141 19.51 -20.35 14.17
C ARG A 141 20.64 -21.38 14.25
N ALA A 142 20.33 -22.67 14.13
CA ALA A 142 21.35 -23.72 14.09
C ALA A 142 22.27 -23.58 12.85
N ARG A 143 21.69 -23.28 11.68
CA ARG A 143 22.49 -22.98 10.47
C ARG A 143 23.44 -21.80 10.66
N LEU A 144 22.95 -20.72 11.29
CA LEU A 144 23.77 -19.53 11.56
C LEU A 144 24.85 -19.80 12.60
N ALA A 145 24.58 -20.65 13.61
CA ALA A 145 25.58 -21.07 14.58
C ALA A 145 26.71 -21.88 13.90
N ALA A 146 26.36 -22.77 12.97
CA ALA A 146 27.32 -23.54 12.20
C ALA A 146 28.06 -22.69 11.14
N LYS A 147 27.37 -21.74 10.51
CA LYS A 147 27.94 -20.88 9.45
C LYS A 147 27.44 -19.43 9.63
N PRO A 148 28.16 -18.60 10.42
CA PRO A 148 27.76 -17.21 10.69
C PRO A 148 27.70 -16.30 9.46
N GLY A 149 28.27 -16.72 8.33
CA GLY A 149 28.23 -16.04 7.04
C GLY A 149 27.07 -16.45 6.12
N ASP A 150 26.16 -17.32 6.56
CA ASP A 150 25.01 -17.78 5.76
C ASP A 150 23.96 -16.69 5.62
N LEU A 151 24.07 -15.89 4.53
CA LEU A 151 23.15 -14.76 4.28
C LEU A 151 21.73 -15.23 3.98
N ASP A 152 21.53 -16.40 3.37
CA ASP A 152 20.21 -16.97 3.13
C ASP A 152 19.51 -17.31 4.46
N ALA A 153 20.20 -18.03 5.34
CA ALA A 153 19.64 -18.36 6.65
C ALA A 153 19.33 -17.08 7.46
N ARG A 154 20.21 -16.06 7.39
CA ARG A 154 20.03 -14.79 8.09
C ARG A 154 18.85 -14.00 7.55
N LEU A 155 18.70 -13.89 6.23
CA LEU A 155 17.58 -13.24 5.58
C LEU A 155 16.24 -13.91 5.97
N ARG A 156 16.18 -15.24 5.88
CA ARG A 156 14.99 -16.01 6.27
C ARG A 156 14.66 -15.88 7.75
N LEU A 157 15.66 -15.88 8.62
CA LEU A 157 15.47 -15.66 10.05
C LEU A 157 14.88 -14.27 10.32
N GLY A 158 15.45 -13.21 9.71
CA GLY A 158 14.94 -11.84 9.84
C GLY A 158 13.49 -11.72 9.41
N ARG A 159 13.10 -12.35 8.32
CA ARG A 159 11.73 -12.38 7.82
C ARG A 159 10.78 -13.16 8.75
N ALA A 160 11.20 -14.34 9.23
CA ALA A 160 10.43 -15.13 10.19
C ALA A 160 10.18 -14.37 11.50
N LEU A 161 11.21 -13.67 12.01
CA LEU A 161 11.11 -12.81 13.18
C LEU A 161 10.14 -11.64 12.96
N ALA A 162 10.18 -11.01 11.79
CA ALA A 162 9.23 -9.95 11.42
C ALA A 162 7.80 -10.46 11.38
N ALA A 163 7.55 -11.63 10.80
CA ALA A 163 6.23 -12.25 10.70
C ALA A 163 5.57 -12.53 12.06
N ARG A 164 6.36 -12.85 13.09
CA ARG A 164 5.86 -13.05 14.45
C ARG A 164 5.86 -11.79 15.33
N GLY A 165 6.24 -10.64 14.78
CA GLY A 165 6.26 -9.36 15.50
C GLY A 165 7.52 -9.09 16.33
N ALA A 166 8.57 -9.92 16.21
CA ALA A 166 9.85 -9.69 16.86
C ALA A 166 10.71 -8.70 16.06
N TYR A 167 10.22 -7.48 15.88
CA TYR A 167 10.75 -6.52 14.92
C TYR A 167 12.18 -6.06 15.21
N ALA A 168 12.55 -5.86 16.48
CA ALA A 168 13.90 -5.46 16.85
C ALA A 168 14.94 -6.51 16.42
N ASP A 169 14.64 -7.78 16.68
CA ASP A 169 15.50 -8.90 16.30
C ASP A 169 15.53 -9.07 14.76
N ALA A 170 14.36 -8.90 14.12
CA ALA A 170 14.25 -8.94 12.67
C ALA A 170 15.14 -7.89 11.99
N PHE A 171 15.08 -6.65 12.47
CA PHE A 171 15.91 -5.57 11.95
C PHE A 171 17.41 -5.83 12.15
N ALA A 172 17.80 -6.37 13.29
CA ALA A 172 19.21 -6.70 13.56
C ALA A 172 19.74 -7.71 12.53
N GLU A 173 18.98 -8.78 12.26
CA GLU A 173 19.37 -9.81 11.29
C GLU A 173 19.34 -9.27 9.85
N LEU A 174 18.30 -8.55 9.45
CA LEU A 174 18.19 -7.99 8.10
C LEU A 174 19.27 -6.93 7.81
N LEU A 175 19.55 -6.05 8.77
CA LEU A 175 20.59 -5.03 8.63
C LEU A 175 21.98 -5.65 8.46
N GLU A 176 22.25 -6.77 9.13
CA GLU A 176 23.51 -7.50 8.98
C GLU A 176 23.65 -8.09 7.56
N VAL A 177 22.57 -8.56 6.93
CA VAL A 177 22.59 -8.97 5.51
C VAL A 177 22.95 -7.76 4.64
N VAL A 178 22.30 -6.61 4.81
CA VAL A 178 22.59 -5.40 4.01
C VAL A 178 24.02 -4.93 4.18
N ARG A 179 24.59 -5.04 5.38
CA ARG A 179 26.00 -4.69 5.66
C ARG A 179 26.99 -5.56 4.92
N ARG A 180 26.70 -6.85 4.79
CA ARG A 180 27.59 -7.83 4.14
C ARG A 180 27.44 -7.84 2.62
N ASP A 181 26.22 -7.83 2.15
CA ASP A 181 25.89 -7.76 0.74
C ASP A 181 24.52 -7.10 0.54
N ARG A 182 24.56 -5.83 0.12
CA ARG A 182 23.33 -5.05 -0.10
C ARG A 182 22.47 -5.57 -1.26
N SER A 183 23.08 -6.25 -2.22
CA SER A 183 22.41 -6.79 -3.42
C SER A 183 21.90 -8.22 -3.23
N PHE A 184 22.21 -8.85 -2.11
CA PHE A 184 21.84 -10.23 -1.85
C PHE A 184 20.33 -10.45 -2.01
N ALA A 185 19.97 -11.49 -2.76
CA ALA A 185 18.58 -11.86 -3.05
C ALA A 185 17.76 -10.67 -3.59
N ASP A 186 18.32 -9.94 -4.55
CA ASP A 186 17.69 -8.77 -5.19
C ASP A 186 17.24 -7.71 -4.17
N ASP A 187 18.18 -7.25 -3.34
CA ASP A 187 17.92 -6.31 -2.23
C ASP A 187 16.93 -6.86 -1.17
N GLY A 188 16.80 -8.17 -1.05
CA GLY A 188 15.76 -8.83 -0.27
C GLY A 188 15.68 -8.42 1.18
N ALA A 189 16.84 -8.17 1.83
CA ALA A 189 16.88 -7.71 3.21
C ALA A 189 16.40 -6.26 3.35
N ARG A 190 16.81 -5.37 2.44
CA ARG A 190 16.33 -3.98 2.41
C ARG A 190 14.82 -3.92 2.17
N LYS A 191 14.31 -4.69 1.21
CA LYS A 191 12.88 -4.79 0.92
C LYS A 191 12.09 -5.25 2.15
N ALA A 192 12.56 -6.32 2.83
CA ALA A 192 11.93 -6.81 4.06
C ALA A 192 11.93 -5.76 5.19
N MET A 193 13.02 -4.99 5.36
CA MET A 193 13.05 -3.89 6.33
C MET A 193 12.03 -2.80 5.99
N LEU A 194 11.87 -2.45 4.71
CA LEU A 194 10.90 -1.46 4.28
C LEU A 194 9.46 -1.93 4.54
N ASP A 195 9.15 -3.21 4.30
CA ASP A 195 7.84 -3.79 4.63
C ASP A 195 7.54 -3.67 6.14
N VAL A 196 8.52 -3.97 7.00
CA VAL A 196 8.35 -3.82 8.46
C VAL A 196 8.19 -2.34 8.86
N PHE A 197 8.91 -1.41 8.24
CA PHE A 197 8.72 0.02 8.48
C PHE A 197 7.32 0.50 8.09
N GLU A 198 6.74 -0.05 7.02
CA GLU A 198 5.37 0.27 6.61
C GLU A 198 4.34 -0.27 7.61
N LEU A 199 4.58 -1.46 8.16
CA LEU A 199 3.71 -2.06 9.18
C LEU A 199 3.69 -1.27 10.49
N LEU A 200 4.87 -0.86 10.98
CA LEU A 200 5.02 -0.15 12.25
C LEU A 200 4.65 1.33 12.16
N GLY A 201 4.87 1.94 10.99
CA GLY A 201 4.69 3.37 10.79
C GLY A 201 5.93 4.19 11.13
N ALA A 202 5.85 5.50 10.81
CA ALA A 202 7.00 6.41 10.93
C ALA A 202 7.33 6.81 12.38
N ASP A 203 6.32 6.81 13.25
CA ASP A 203 6.42 7.34 14.61
C ASP A 203 6.85 6.28 15.64
N ASP A 204 7.08 5.03 15.20
CA ASP A 204 7.54 3.95 16.06
C ASP A 204 9.03 4.08 16.35
N PRO A 205 9.48 4.11 17.64
CA PRO A 205 10.88 4.37 17.99
C PRO A 205 11.90 3.39 17.38
N PRO A 206 11.68 2.08 17.36
CA PRO A 206 12.49 1.13 16.61
C PRO A 206 12.61 1.48 15.12
N THR A 207 11.52 1.89 14.48
CA THR A 207 11.50 2.27 13.06
C THR A 207 12.43 3.44 12.77
N GLU A 208 12.40 4.50 13.56
CA GLU A 208 13.26 5.68 13.38
C GLU A 208 14.75 5.30 13.48
N ARG A 209 15.11 4.53 14.51
CA ARG A 209 16.48 4.05 14.72
C ARG A 209 16.98 3.24 13.53
N TYR A 210 16.23 2.21 13.12
CA TYR A 210 16.67 1.30 12.06
C TYR A 210 16.62 1.92 10.66
N ARG A 211 15.76 2.90 10.42
CA ARG A 211 15.82 3.74 9.19
C ARG A 211 17.13 4.51 9.12
N SER A 212 17.54 5.12 10.22
CA SER A 212 18.83 5.85 10.31
C SER A 212 20.01 4.89 10.09
N ASP A 213 19.97 3.71 10.71
CA ASP A 213 21.03 2.71 10.56
C ASP A 213 21.11 2.15 9.13
N LEU A 214 19.96 1.88 8.51
CA LEU A 214 19.89 1.44 7.11
C LEU A 214 20.44 2.52 6.16
N ALA A 215 20.02 3.78 6.33
CA ALA A 215 20.55 4.88 5.53
C ALA A 215 22.06 5.01 5.65
N ARG A 216 22.60 4.88 6.86
CA ARG A 216 24.05 4.94 7.12
C ARG A 216 24.82 3.81 6.42
N VAL A 217 24.20 2.64 6.23
CA VAL A 217 24.83 1.51 5.52
C VAL A 217 24.74 1.70 4.00
N LEU A 218 23.66 2.29 3.49
CA LEU A 218 23.44 2.46 2.06
C LEU A 218 24.25 3.62 1.44
N PHE A 219 24.51 4.68 2.20
CA PHE A 219 25.14 5.92 1.71
C PHE A 219 26.58 6.12 2.23
N ARG A 220 27.22 5.05 2.66
CA ARG A 220 28.66 4.98 2.89
C ARG A 220 29.42 4.49 1.61
#